data_b8b69a143f3f40c2e8df279ffb2a56f0
#
_entry.id   b8b69a143f3f40c2e8df279ffb2a56f0
#
_cell.length_a   1.000
_cell.length_b   1.000
_cell.length_c   1.000
_cell.angle_alpha   90.00
_cell.angle_beta   90.00
_cell.angle_gamma   90.00
#
_symmetry.space_group_name_H-M   'P 1'
#
loop_
_entity.id
_entity.type
_entity.pdbx_description
1 polymer ?
#
loop_
_entity_poly.entity_id
_entity_poly.type
_entity_poly.pdbx_seq_one_letter_code
_entity_poly.pdbx_strand_id
1 'polypeptide(L)'
;MKGNLLINLGSPKQLSIESVKDYLTEFLSDDLVIDFPKPIQKFLVKGIIVPLRHKKTFESYKKIWTDEGSPLIVISKKLGQRVQDETGIKTEVGMRYKEPSIKDALNNLINQGCEEIRVLPLYPQFTGSSSLTSINKVKELKKDLNSKSINYIYKESFYNDQNYIKYLTESISRKLPDNV
;
A
#
# COMPACT_ATOMS: atom_id res chain seq x y z
N MET A 1 -18.98 3.87 -15.05
CA MET A 1 -17.65 3.46 -15.56
C MET A 1 -16.93 2.63 -14.52
N LYS A 2 -15.93 1.77 -14.94
CA LYS A 2 -15.12 0.94 -14.01
C LYS A 2 -13.80 1.62 -13.69
N GLY A 3 -13.31 1.45 -12.44
CA GLY A 3 -12.01 1.89 -11.98
C GLY A 3 -11.29 0.82 -11.18
N ASN A 4 -9.97 0.86 -11.16
CA ASN A 4 -9.13 0.02 -10.31
C ASN A 4 -8.43 0.91 -9.28
N LEU A 5 -8.47 0.49 -8.02
CA LEU A 5 -7.68 1.04 -6.94
C LEU A 5 -6.65 0.00 -6.50
N LEU A 6 -5.38 0.23 -6.84
CA LEU A 6 -4.26 -0.59 -6.37
C LEU A 6 -3.74 0.00 -5.06
N ILE A 7 -3.60 -0.82 -4.01
CA ILE A 7 -3.16 -0.34 -2.70
C ILE A 7 -1.86 -1.03 -2.30
N ASN A 8 -0.89 -0.22 -1.86
CA ASN A 8 0.32 -0.74 -1.26
C ASN A 8 0.57 -0.10 0.12
N LEU A 9 1.59 -0.56 0.83
CA LEU A 9 1.86 -0.20 2.22
C LEU A 9 2.10 1.31 2.39
N GLY A 10 2.93 1.87 1.56
CA GLY A 10 3.42 3.22 1.69
C GLY A 10 4.90 3.29 2.08
N SER A 11 5.40 4.50 2.13
CA SER A 11 6.81 4.80 2.37
C SER A 11 6.94 6.21 2.92
N PRO A 12 8.08 6.57 3.55
CA PRO A 12 8.38 7.96 3.84
C PRO A 12 8.25 8.84 2.59
N LYS A 13 7.74 10.05 2.74
CA LYS A 13 7.51 10.99 1.63
C LYS A 13 8.83 11.42 0.95
N GLN A 14 9.88 11.52 1.75
CA GLN A 14 11.23 11.91 1.29
C GLN A 14 12.27 11.22 2.16
N LEU A 15 13.53 11.17 1.68
CA LEU A 15 14.64 10.59 2.41
C LEU A 15 15.13 11.57 3.49
N SER A 16 14.39 11.67 4.59
CA SER A 16 14.77 12.44 5.79
C SER A 16 14.39 11.70 7.07
N ILE A 17 15.08 12.00 8.15
CA ILE A 17 14.81 11.40 9.47
C ILE A 17 13.38 11.73 9.91
N GLU A 18 12.92 12.95 9.68
CA GLU A 18 11.57 13.44 10.03
C GLU A 18 10.52 12.65 9.27
N SER A 19 10.70 12.48 7.97
CA SER A 19 9.75 11.73 7.13
C SER A 19 9.69 10.25 7.51
N VAL A 20 10.82 9.65 7.89
CA VAL A 20 10.87 8.27 8.39
C VAL A 20 10.16 8.17 9.75
N LYS A 21 10.38 9.11 10.68
CA LYS A 21 9.66 9.14 11.97
C LYS A 21 8.15 9.24 11.77
N ASP A 22 7.74 10.14 10.89
CA ASP A 22 6.34 10.39 10.59
C ASP A 22 5.66 9.16 9.97
N TYR A 23 6.31 8.51 8.99
CA TYR A 23 5.86 7.25 8.42
C TYR A 23 5.76 6.13 9.47
N LEU A 24 6.82 5.91 10.26
CA LEU A 24 6.83 4.88 11.30
C LEU A 24 5.75 5.12 12.36
N THR A 25 5.52 6.39 12.72
CA THR A 25 4.49 6.74 13.69
C THR A 25 3.11 6.38 13.20
N GLU A 26 2.77 6.70 11.95
CA GLU A 26 1.48 6.37 11.37
C GLU A 26 1.31 4.85 11.22
N PHE A 27 2.30 4.17 10.63
CA PHE A 27 2.28 2.73 10.40
C PHE A 27 2.12 1.93 11.70
N LEU A 28 2.93 2.23 12.71
CA LEU A 28 2.93 1.50 13.99
C LEU A 28 1.77 1.89 14.92
N SER A 29 1.06 2.98 14.64
CA SER A 29 -0.15 3.39 15.37
C SER A 29 -1.44 2.74 14.84
N ASP A 30 -1.36 1.92 13.80
CA ASP A 30 -2.48 1.11 13.34
C ASP A 30 -2.72 -0.06 14.28
N ASP A 31 -3.98 -0.27 14.71
CA ASP A 31 -4.37 -1.33 15.65
C ASP A 31 -4.16 -2.72 15.06
N LEU A 32 -4.22 -2.85 13.75
CA LEU A 32 -3.93 -4.12 13.05
C LEU A 32 -2.42 -4.39 12.90
N VAL A 33 -1.57 -3.43 13.27
CA VAL A 33 -0.10 -3.58 13.28
C VAL A 33 0.42 -3.76 14.71
N ILE A 34 -0.02 -2.92 15.65
CA ILE A 34 0.29 -3.04 17.08
C ILE A 34 -1.03 -3.01 17.84
N ASP A 35 -1.48 -4.19 18.28
CA ASP A 35 -2.73 -4.39 19.00
C ASP A 35 -2.53 -4.20 20.52
N PHE A 36 -2.56 -2.94 20.95
CA PHE A 36 -2.56 -2.56 22.38
C PHE A 36 -3.63 -1.49 22.64
N PRO A 37 -4.13 -1.38 23.89
CA PRO A 37 -4.98 -0.24 24.29
C PRO A 37 -4.33 1.09 23.88
N LYS A 38 -5.10 2.00 23.31
CA LYS A 38 -4.61 3.26 22.69
C LYS A 38 -3.58 4.05 23.51
N PRO A 39 -3.74 4.23 24.85
CA PRO A 39 -2.73 4.95 25.64
C PRO A 39 -1.37 4.22 25.64
N ILE A 40 -1.39 2.88 25.78
CA ILE A 40 -0.20 2.04 25.80
C ILE A 40 0.46 2.03 24.41
N GLN A 41 -0.32 1.79 23.37
CA GLN A 41 0.15 1.84 21.97
C GLN A 41 0.84 3.17 21.69
N LYS A 42 0.20 4.30 22.01
CA LYS A 42 0.75 5.65 21.79
C LYS A 42 2.07 5.85 22.53
N PHE A 43 2.15 5.42 23.80
CA PHE A 43 3.37 5.49 24.57
C PHE A 43 4.48 4.63 23.97
N LEU A 44 4.20 3.37 23.66
CA LEU A 44 5.18 2.44 23.06
C LEU A 44 5.68 2.97 21.71
N VAL A 45 4.78 3.38 20.82
CA VAL A 45 5.14 3.82 19.46
C VAL A 45 5.96 5.12 19.53
N LYS A 46 5.42 6.18 20.16
CA LYS A 46 6.05 7.50 20.15
C LYS A 46 7.18 7.65 21.15
N GLY A 47 7.10 6.97 22.31
CA GLY A 47 8.08 7.09 23.39
C GLY A 47 9.25 6.11 23.27
N ILE A 48 9.04 4.95 22.66
CA ILE A 48 10.06 3.88 22.66
C ILE A 48 10.43 3.47 21.23
N ILE A 49 9.47 2.93 20.46
CA ILE A 49 9.81 2.24 19.22
C ILE A 49 10.34 3.21 18.15
N VAL A 50 9.63 4.29 17.89
CA VAL A 50 10.05 5.26 16.86
C VAL A 50 11.37 5.93 17.23
N PRO A 51 11.60 6.43 18.47
CA PRO A 51 12.90 6.97 18.89
C PRO A 51 14.07 6.02 18.73
N LEU A 52 13.88 4.72 18.99
CA LEU A 52 14.95 3.73 18.88
C LEU A 52 15.20 3.26 17.44
N ARG A 53 14.15 3.19 16.60
CA ARG A 53 14.23 2.58 15.27
C ARG A 53 14.47 3.56 14.12
N HIS A 54 14.07 4.82 14.24
CA HIS A 54 14.06 5.75 13.12
C HIS A 54 15.41 5.92 12.42
N LYS A 55 16.52 6.00 13.15
CA LYS A 55 17.87 6.14 12.58
C LYS A 55 18.26 4.92 11.75
N LYS A 56 18.08 3.71 12.31
CA LYS A 56 18.39 2.46 11.60
C LYS A 56 17.48 2.28 10.38
N THR A 57 16.21 2.65 10.50
CA THR A 57 15.25 2.61 9.38
C THR A 57 15.64 3.63 8.30
N PHE A 58 16.06 4.83 8.67
CA PHE A 58 16.55 5.83 7.72
C PHE A 58 17.76 5.32 6.92
N GLU A 59 18.75 4.72 7.59
CA GLU A 59 19.91 4.12 6.92
C GLU A 59 19.52 2.97 5.98
N SER A 60 18.48 2.21 6.32
CA SER A 60 17.94 1.16 5.43
C SER A 60 17.27 1.76 4.19
N TYR A 61 16.44 2.81 4.35
CA TYR A 61 15.86 3.52 3.22
C TYR A 61 16.90 4.17 2.32
N LYS A 62 17.96 4.75 2.89
CA LYS A 62 19.06 5.36 2.15
C LYS A 62 19.72 4.39 1.15
N LYS A 63 19.80 3.10 1.51
CA LYS A 63 20.40 2.06 0.65
C LYS A 63 19.57 1.73 -0.59
N ILE A 64 18.26 1.96 -0.54
CA ILE A 64 17.35 1.58 -1.62
C ILE A 64 16.71 2.78 -2.32
N TRP A 65 16.90 3.99 -1.77
CA TRP A 65 16.28 5.19 -2.31
C TRP A 65 16.86 5.53 -3.68
N THR A 66 16.00 5.90 -4.62
CA THR A 66 16.38 6.27 -5.98
C THR A 66 16.19 7.77 -6.22
N ASP A 67 16.68 8.28 -7.34
CA ASP A 67 16.46 9.68 -7.75
C ASP A 67 14.97 9.97 -7.98
N GLU A 68 14.15 8.95 -8.35
CA GLU A 68 12.69 9.04 -8.48
C GLU A 68 11.96 8.94 -7.11
N GLY A 69 12.69 8.64 -6.02
CA GLY A 69 12.13 8.46 -4.67
C GLY A 69 12.11 7.02 -4.18
N SER A 70 11.13 6.69 -3.33
CA SER A 70 10.96 5.33 -2.81
C SER A 70 10.61 4.34 -3.92
N PRO A 71 11.39 3.24 -4.09
CA PRO A 71 11.10 2.22 -5.10
C PRO A 71 9.69 1.64 -5.00
N LEU A 72 9.16 1.48 -3.78
CA LEU A 72 7.80 0.98 -3.58
C LEU A 72 6.77 1.90 -4.23
N ILE A 73 6.91 3.20 -4.08
CA ILE A 73 6.01 4.19 -4.68
C ILE A 73 6.17 4.21 -6.21
N VAL A 74 7.43 4.27 -6.67
CA VAL A 74 7.74 4.35 -8.11
C VAL A 74 7.24 3.12 -8.85
N ILE A 75 7.54 1.92 -8.34
CA ILE A 75 7.10 0.66 -8.96
C ILE A 75 5.58 0.53 -8.93
N SER A 76 4.92 0.89 -7.82
CA SER A 76 3.46 0.85 -7.73
C SER A 76 2.79 1.79 -8.74
N LYS A 77 3.31 3.01 -8.91
CA LYS A 77 2.80 3.96 -9.93
C LYS A 77 3.01 3.44 -11.35
N LYS A 78 4.21 2.92 -11.66
CA LYS A 78 4.50 2.32 -12.97
C LYS A 78 3.59 1.11 -13.25
N LEU A 79 3.29 0.29 -12.22
CA LEU A 79 2.33 -0.81 -12.34
C LEU A 79 0.92 -0.30 -12.62
N GLY A 80 0.45 0.70 -11.87
CA GLY A 80 -0.87 1.32 -12.09
C GLY A 80 -1.03 1.85 -13.51
N GLN A 81 -0.03 2.56 -14.02
CA GLN A 81 -0.02 3.06 -15.39
C GLN A 81 -0.11 1.91 -16.41
N ARG A 82 0.72 0.88 -16.27
CA ARG A 82 0.68 -0.28 -17.17
C ARG A 82 -0.67 -1.00 -17.15
N VAL A 83 -1.25 -1.21 -15.97
CA VAL A 83 -2.59 -1.81 -15.86
C VAL A 83 -3.63 -0.96 -16.61
N GLN A 84 -3.56 0.35 -16.46
CA GLN A 84 -4.46 1.25 -17.20
C GLN A 84 -4.25 1.16 -18.71
N ASP A 85 -3.01 1.18 -19.18
CA ASP A 85 -2.66 1.14 -20.60
C ASP A 85 -3.09 -0.19 -21.26
N GLU A 86 -2.88 -1.31 -20.57
CA GLU A 86 -3.22 -2.63 -21.07
C GLU A 86 -4.73 -2.95 -21.02
N THR A 87 -5.46 -2.39 -20.04
CA THR A 87 -6.88 -2.72 -19.83
C THR A 87 -7.85 -1.65 -20.30
N GLY A 88 -7.38 -0.42 -20.51
CA GLY A 88 -8.23 0.75 -20.76
C GLY A 88 -9.06 1.19 -19.54
N ILE A 89 -8.89 0.53 -18.37
CA ILE A 89 -9.64 0.83 -17.16
C ILE A 89 -8.87 1.87 -16.34
N LYS A 90 -9.55 2.96 -15.93
CA LYS A 90 -8.96 3.96 -15.04
C LYS A 90 -8.37 3.31 -13.82
N THR A 91 -7.09 3.55 -13.57
CA THR A 91 -6.35 2.88 -12.49
C THR A 91 -5.60 3.91 -11.65
N GLU A 92 -5.90 3.94 -10.36
CA GLU A 92 -5.23 4.79 -9.38
C GLU A 92 -4.46 3.94 -8.37
N VAL A 93 -3.39 4.52 -7.83
CA VAL A 93 -2.56 3.89 -6.81
C VAL A 93 -2.68 4.68 -5.51
N GLY A 94 -3.07 4.00 -4.44
CA GLY A 94 -3.14 4.57 -3.09
C GLY A 94 -2.21 3.84 -2.13
N MET A 95 -1.62 4.58 -1.19
CA MET A 95 -0.82 4.01 -0.10
C MET A 95 -1.65 3.94 1.17
N ARG A 96 -1.50 2.82 1.90
CA ARG A 96 -2.18 2.68 3.20
C ARG A 96 -1.69 3.71 4.19
N TYR A 97 -0.39 4.03 4.14
CA TYR A 97 0.25 5.05 4.95
C TYR A 97 1.00 6.03 4.05
N LYS A 98 0.81 7.33 4.33
CA LYS A 98 1.39 8.45 3.58
C LYS A 98 0.85 8.58 2.14
N GLU A 99 1.66 9.16 1.27
CA GLU A 99 1.25 9.58 -0.08
C GLU A 99 1.81 8.64 -1.17
N PRO A 100 1.07 8.55 -2.31
CA PRO A 100 -0.26 9.09 -2.58
C PRO A 100 -1.31 8.40 -1.73
N SER A 101 -2.26 9.16 -1.14
CA SER A 101 -3.20 8.56 -0.20
C SER A 101 -4.31 7.75 -0.89
N ILE A 102 -4.87 6.74 -0.18
CA ILE A 102 -6.06 6.02 -0.65
C ILE A 102 -7.21 7.00 -0.88
N LYS A 103 -7.32 8.05 -0.05
CA LYS A 103 -8.38 9.07 -0.18
C LYS A 103 -8.29 9.82 -1.50
N ASP A 104 -7.10 10.28 -1.86
CA ASP A 104 -6.89 11.02 -3.11
C ASP A 104 -7.11 10.13 -4.32
N ALA A 105 -6.61 8.88 -4.27
CA ALA A 105 -6.84 7.90 -5.32
C ALA A 105 -8.34 7.60 -5.53
N LEU A 106 -9.11 7.46 -4.44
CA LEU A 106 -10.56 7.29 -4.52
C LEU A 106 -11.25 8.53 -5.10
N ASN A 107 -10.89 9.73 -4.63
CA ASN A 107 -11.44 10.98 -5.16
C ASN A 107 -11.18 11.11 -6.67
N ASN A 108 -9.98 10.77 -7.13
CA ASN A 108 -9.65 10.81 -8.55
C ASN A 108 -10.54 9.87 -9.37
N LEU A 109 -10.73 8.61 -8.92
CA LEU A 109 -11.62 7.66 -9.59
C LEU A 109 -13.07 8.14 -9.62
N ILE A 110 -13.56 8.68 -8.50
CA ILE A 110 -14.92 9.21 -8.39
C ILE A 110 -15.11 10.40 -9.32
N ASN A 111 -14.18 11.34 -9.34
CA ASN A 111 -14.21 12.53 -10.20
C ASN A 111 -14.12 12.16 -11.70
N GLN A 112 -13.51 11.02 -12.02
CA GLN A 112 -13.47 10.47 -13.36
C GLN A 112 -14.76 9.71 -13.74
N GLY A 113 -15.78 9.68 -12.87
CA GLY A 113 -17.08 9.05 -13.11
C GLY A 113 -17.09 7.53 -12.92
N CYS A 114 -16.19 6.97 -12.12
CA CYS A 114 -16.22 5.54 -11.81
C CYS A 114 -17.38 5.21 -10.84
N GLU A 115 -18.25 4.29 -11.26
CA GLU A 115 -19.40 3.79 -10.48
C GLU A 115 -19.15 2.38 -9.91
N GLU A 116 -18.15 1.68 -10.44
CA GLU A 116 -17.62 0.42 -9.92
C GLU A 116 -16.12 0.58 -9.67
N ILE A 117 -15.68 0.38 -8.44
CA ILE A 117 -14.26 0.46 -8.06
C ILE A 117 -13.80 -0.90 -7.56
N ARG A 118 -12.81 -1.49 -8.25
CA ARG A 118 -12.15 -2.72 -7.86
C ARG A 118 -10.96 -2.39 -6.99
N VAL A 119 -10.99 -2.86 -5.75
CA VAL A 119 -9.98 -2.60 -4.74
C VAL A 119 -9.05 -3.81 -4.64
N LEU A 120 -7.79 -3.62 -4.98
CA LEU A 120 -6.75 -4.65 -4.96
C LEU A 120 -5.56 -4.21 -4.09
N PRO A 121 -5.49 -4.64 -2.83
CA PRO A 121 -4.25 -4.58 -2.07
C PRO A 121 -3.17 -5.44 -2.74
N LEU A 122 -1.99 -4.86 -2.98
CA LEU A 122 -0.89 -5.51 -3.71
C LEU A 122 -0.09 -6.48 -2.80
N TYR A 123 -0.81 -7.23 -1.97
CA TYR A 123 -0.25 -8.28 -1.13
C TYR A 123 -0.85 -9.62 -1.54
N PRO A 124 -0.02 -10.58 -1.99
CA PRO A 124 -0.53 -11.89 -2.43
C PRO A 124 -1.29 -12.62 -1.33
N GLN A 125 -0.73 -12.63 -0.10
CA GLN A 125 -1.33 -13.26 1.07
C GLN A 125 -2.20 -12.26 1.84
N PHE A 126 -3.28 -12.76 2.44
CA PHE A 126 -4.13 -11.97 3.33
C PHE A 126 -3.56 -11.95 4.75
N THR A 127 -3.34 -10.76 5.30
CA THR A 127 -3.00 -10.56 6.72
C THR A 127 -3.70 -9.33 7.29
N GLY A 128 -3.82 -9.27 8.64
CA GLY A 128 -4.41 -8.13 9.34
C GLY A 128 -3.68 -6.82 9.05
N SER A 129 -2.36 -6.84 9.18
CA SER A 129 -1.48 -5.67 9.03
C SER A 129 -1.22 -5.22 7.59
N SER A 130 -1.78 -5.89 6.59
CA SER A 130 -1.60 -5.56 5.17
C SER A 130 -2.95 -5.42 4.43
N SER A 131 -3.52 -6.53 3.96
CA SER A 131 -4.77 -6.51 3.18
C SER A 131 -5.95 -5.98 3.98
N LEU A 132 -6.16 -6.47 5.22
CA LEU A 132 -7.31 -6.08 6.03
C LEU A 132 -7.28 -4.59 6.39
N THR A 133 -6.15 -4.05 6.86
CA THR A 133 -6.06 -2.62 7.19
C THR A 133 -6.29 -1.73 5.97
N SER A 134 -5.81 -2.14 4.79
CA SER A 134 -6.02 -1.44 3.52
C SER A 134 -7.50 -1.42 3.12
N ILE A 135 -8.17 -2.57 3.20
CA ILE A 135 -9.60 -2.70 2.89
C ILE A 135 -10.45 -1.92 3.90
N ASN A 136 -10.12 -1.99 5.19
CA ASN A 136 -10.82 -1.24 6.23
C ASN A 136 -10.71 0.26 6.01
N LYS A 137 -9.56 0.76 5.56
CA LYS A 137 -9.38 2.18 5.21
C LYS A 137 -10.28 2.61 4.06
N VAL A 138 -10.43 1.78 3.03
CA VAL A 138 -11.39 2.06 1.94
C VAL A 138 -12.82 2.06 2.45
N LYS A 139 -13.21 1.10 3.31
CA LYS A 139 -14.55 1.02 3.89
C LYS A 139 -14.88 2.23 4.79
N GLU A 140 -13.89 2.75 5.52
CA GLU A 140 -14.00 3.99 6.30
C GLU A 140 -14.25 5.17 5.37
N LEU A 141 -13.35 5.38 4.39
CA LEU A 141 -13.42 6.51 3.45
C LEU A 141 -14.69 6.50 2.59
N LYS A 142 -15.22 5.33 2.26
CA LYS A 142 -16.51 5.20 1.55
C LYS A 142 -17.65 5.93 2.28
N LYS A 143 -17.64 5.94 3.61
CA LYS A 143 -18.65 6.63 4.42
C LYS A 143 -18.48 8.15 4.33
N ASP A 144 -17.23 8.62 4.39
CA ASP A 144 -16.88 10.04 4.40
C ASP A 144 -17.05 10.71 3.03
N LEU A 145 -16.72 9.98 1.95
CA LEU A 145 -16.78 10.49 0.58
C LEU A 145 -18.18 10.50 -0.03
N ASN A 146 -19.22 10.20 0.77
CA ASN A 146 -20.61 10.12 0.31
C ASN A 146 -20.81 9.25 -0.96
N SER A 147 -19.97 8.24 -1.13
CA SER A 147 -19.90 7.35 -2.30
C SER A 147 -20.85 6.15 -2.19
N LYS A 148 -22.06 6.37 -1.64
CA LYS A 148 -23.06 5.30 -1.37
C LYS A 148 -23.52 4.59 -2.66
N SER A 149 -23.56 5.30 -3.78
CA SER A 149 -23.96 4.77 -5.10
C SER A 149 -22.87 3.96 -5.79
N ILE A 150 -21.62 4.02 -5.31
CA ILE A 150 -20.49 3.34 -5.94
C ILE A 150 -20.42 1.89 -5.46
N ASN A 151 -20.34 0.96 -6.42
CA ASN A 151 -20.10 -0.46 -6.14
C ASN A 151 -18.60 -0.71 -5.90
N TYR A 152 -18.25 -1.28 -4.74
CA TYR A 152 -16.88 -1.64 -4.40
C TYR A 152 -16.70 -3.15 -4.42
N ILE A 153 -15.77 -3.65 -5.22
CA ILE A 153 -15.40 -5.06 -5.32
C ILE A 153 -14.01 -5.24 -4.72
N TYR A 154 -13.88 -6.06 -3.70
CA TYR A 154 -12.62 -6.28 -2.97
C TYR A 154 -11.98 -7.61 -3.36
N LYS A 155 -10.71 -7.58 -3.80
CA LYS A 155 -9.86 -8.76 -3.95
C LYS A 155 -8.95 -8.85 -2.73
N GLU A 156 -9.26 -9.75 -1.82
CA GLU A 156 -8.56 -9.82 -0.51
C GLU A 156 -7.18 -10.48 -0.61
N SER A 157 -6.99 -11.41 -1.56
CA SER A 157 -5.74 -12.11 -1.76
C SER A 157 -5.65 -12.69 -3.19
N PHE A 158 -4.44 -13.02 -3.63
CA PHE A 158 -4.19 -13.67 -4.94
C PHE A 158 -3.00 -14.65 -4.89
N TYR A 159 -2.63 -15.12 -3.69
CA TYR A 159 -1.50 -16.04 -3.49
C TYR A 159 -1.64 -17.36 -4.26
N ASN A 160 -2.87 -17.78 -4.53
CA ASN A 160 -3.20 -19.02 -5.25
C ASN A 160 -3.59 -18.79 -6.73
N ASP A 161 -3.42 -17.58 -7.24
CA ASP A 161 -3.65 -17.29 -8.66
C ASP A 161 -2.57 -17.98 -9.50
N GLN A 162 -3.00 -18.75 -10.49
CA GLN A 162 -2.07 -19.57 -11.30
C GLN A 162 -1.08 -18.71 -12.10
N ASN A 163 -1.50 -17.55 -12.60
CA ASN A 163 -0.60 -16.65 -13.30
C ASN A 163 0.42 -16.04 -12.34
N TYR A 164 -0.01 -15.65 -11.14
CA TYR A 164 0.91 -15.17 -10.11
C TYR A 164 1.97 -16.21 -9.76
N ILE A 165 1.55 -17.48 -9.52
CA ILE A 165 2.46 -18.59 -9.21
C ILE A 165 3.41 -18.82 -10.37
N LYS A 166 2.92 -18.86 -11.61
CA LYS A 166 3.74 -19.03 -12.81
C LYS A 166 4.84 -17.97 -12.89
N TYR A 167 4.47 -16.69 -12.82
CA TYR A 167 5.44 -15.58 -12.89
C TYR A 167 6.44 -15.60 -11.72
N LEU A 168 5.98 -15.96 -10.52
CA LEU A 168 6.86 -16.11 -9.36
C LEU A 168 7.87 -17.23 -9.58
N THR A 169 7.43 -18.40 -10.05
CA THR A 169 8.29 -19.55 -10.37
C THR A 169 9.33 -19.18 -11.41
N GLU A 170 8.92 -18.56 -12.52
CA GLU A 170 9.83 -18.08 -13.56
C GLU A 170 10.85 -17.07 -13.03
N SER A 171 10.43 -16.15 -12.17
CA SER A 171 11.32 -15.16 -11.56
C SER A 171 12.34 -15.77 -10.62
N ILE A 172 11.96 -16.79 -9.88
CA ILE A 172 12.85 -17.55 -8.99
C ILE A 172 13.84 -18.34 -9.85
N SER A 173 13.35 -19.13 -10.81
CA SER A 173 14.18 -20.00 -11.66
C SER A 173 15.29 -19.22 -12.39
N ARG A 174 15.00 -17.99 -12.85
CA ARG A 174 16.01 -17.12 -13.49
C ARG A 174 17.12 -16.66 -12.55
N LYS A 175 16.91 -16.73 -11.24
CA LYS A 175 17.87 -16.25 -10.22
C LYS A 175 18.55 -17.37 -9.46
N LEU A 176 18.09 -18.60 -9.62
CA LEU A 176 18.75 -19.76 -9.03
C LEU A 176 19.99 -20.11 -9.88
N PRO A 177 21.12 -20.50 -9.25
CA PRO A 177 22.23 -21.07 -9.97
C PRO A 177 21.84 -22.42 -10.60
N ASP A 178 22.42 -22.74 -11.76
CA ASP A 178 22.09 -23.93 -12.57
C ASP A 178 22.28 -25.28 -11.85
N ASN A 179 22.79 -25.30 -10.63
CA ASN A 179 23.15 -26.49 -9.86
C ASN A 179 22.38 -26.63 -8.52
N VAL A 180 21.14 -26.16 -8.44
CA VAL A 180 20.27 -26.39 -7.26
C VAL A 180 19.11 -27.30 -7.60
#